data_03eefc01ac1cb6ac44be0b3a51808bef
#
_entry.id   03eefc01ac1cb6ac44be0b3a51808bef
#
_cell.length_a   1.000
_cell.length_b   1.000
_cell.length_c   1.000
_cell.angle_alpha   90.00
_cell.angle_beta   90.00
_cell.angle_gamma   90.00
#
_symmetry.space_group_name_H-M   'P 1'
#
loop_
_entity.id
_entity.type
_entity.pdbx_description
1 polymer ?
#
loop_
_entity_poly.entity_id
_entity_poly.type
_entity_poly.pdbx_seq_one_letter_code
_entity_poly.pdbx_strand_id
1 'polypeptide(L)'
;TAIGYVGMGFEDGVKVVEIKGDDGKNSKPSVETVKSGAYPLSRELYFVTAGEPEGLAKEFLDFVLSAEGQKIVEEQGFVSI
;
A
#
# COMPACT_ATOMS: atom_id res chain seq x y z
N THR A 1 20.35 -7.36 18.48
CA THR A 1 19.35 -8.30 17.94
C THR A 1 17.95 -7.82 18.31
N ALA A 2 17.22 -7.31 17.35
CA ALA A 2 15.87 -6.79 17.57
C ALA A 2 14.97 -7.11 16.40
N ILE A 3 13.67 -7.10 16.63
CA ILE A 3 12.67 -7.21 15.58
C ILE A 3 11.70 -6.05 15.72
N GLY A 4 11.28 -5.50 14.58
CA GLY A 4 10.35 -4.39 14.55
C GLY A 4 9.56 -4.41 13.26
N TYR A 5 8.83 -3.33 13.00
CA TYR A 5 8.09 -3.19 11.74
C TYR A 5 8.18 -1.76 11.24
N VAL A 6 8.17 -1.62 9.93
CA VAL A 6 8.22 -0.32 9.25
C VAL A 6 7.32 -0.40 8.03
N GLY A 7 6.99 0.76 7.47
CA GLY A 7 6.32 0.80 6.18
C GLY A 7 7.21 0.20 5.09
N MET A 8 6.60 -0.41 4.09
CA MET A 8 7.32 -1.09 3.00
C MET A 8 8.30 -0.17 2.26
N GLY A 9 8.04 1.12 2.23
CA GLY A 9 8.94 2.09 1.62
C GLY A 9 10.17 2.44 2.48
N PHE A 10 10.33 1.87 3.67
CA PHE A 10 11.37 2.22 4.64
C PHE A 10 12.18 1.00 5.10
N GLU A 11 12.29 0.00 4.27
CA GLU A 11 12.95 -1.26 4.62
C GLU A 11 14.46 -1.31 4.34
N ASP A 12 15.05 -0.21 3.91
CA ASP A 12 16.48 -0.14 3.63
C ASP A 12 17.33 -0.37 4.88
N GLY A 13 18.40 -1.12 4.73
CA GLY A 13 19.34 -1.36 5.80
C GLY A 13 18.91 -2.38 6.85
N VAL A 14 17.81 -3.07 6.63
CA VAL A 14 17.30 -4.10 7.56
C VAL A 14 17.06 -5.40 6.82
N LYS A 15 17.01 -6.50 7.56
CA LYS A 15 16.65 -7.80 7.00
C LYS A 15 15.13 -7.93 7.02
N VAL A 16 14.57 -8.15 5.86
CA VAL A 16 13.12 -8.36 5.70
C VAL A 16 12.78 -9.81 6.00
N VAL A 17 11.79 -10.03 6.85
CA VAL A 17 11.34 -11.37 7.23
C VAL A 17 10.07 -11.69 6.47
N GLU A 18 9.99 -12.90 5.94
CA GLU A 18 8.77 -13.38 5.29
C GLU A 18 7.68 -13.65 6.32
N ILE A 19 6.43 -13.42 5.94
CA ILE A 19 5.27 -13.64 6.79
C ILE A 19 4.47 -14.84 6.25
N LYS A 20 4.09 -15.72 7.16
CA LYS A 20 3.27 -16.87 6.81
C LYS A 20 1.80 -16.46 6.77
N GLY A 21 1.16 -16.66 5.63
CA GLY A 21 -0.25 -16.36 5.45
C GLY A 21 -1.16 -17.50 5.92
N ASP A 22 -2.46 -17.26 5.85
CA ASP A 22 -3.49 -18.24 6.23
C ASP A 22 -3.45 -19.50 5.35
N ASP A 23 -2.93 -19.38 4.14
CA ASP A 23 -2.73 -20.50 3.22
C ASP A 23 -1.50 -21.37 3.55
N GLY A 24 -0.78 -21.01 4.60
CA GLY A 24 0.42 -21.71 5.03
C GLY A 24 1.69 -21.36 4.25
N LYS A 25 1.59 -20.45 3.29
CA LYS A 25 2.72 -20.03 2.46
C LYS A 25 3.35 -18.77 3.01
N ASN A 26 4.68 -18.68 2.90
CA ASN A 26 5.42 -17.49 3.27
C ASN A 26 5.43 -16.48 2.12
N SER A 27 5.32 -15.21 2.45
CA SER A 27 5.44 -14.14 1.46
C SER A 27 6.30 -13.00 1.97
N LYS A 28 7.08 -12.42 1.06
CA LYS A 28 7.82 -11.20 1.33
C LYS A 28 6.94 -9.99 0.99
N PRO A 29 7.11 -8.88 1.70
CA PRO A 29 6.41 -7.65 1.32
C PRO A 29 6.94 -7.16 -0.03
N SER A 30 6.07 -7.06 -0.99
CA SER A 30 6.36 -6.53 -2.33
C SER A 30 5.08 -5.99 -2.95
N VAL A 31 5.24 -5.20 -4.00
CA VAL A 31 4.07 -4.69 -4.74
C VAL A 31 3.19 -5.84 -5.21
N GLU A 32 3.81 -6.90 -5.73
CA GLU A 32 3.07 -8.08 -6.22
C GLU A 32 2.31 -8.80 -5.13
N THR A 33 2.95 -9.08 -3.98
CA THR A 33 2.30 -9.81 -2.90
C THR A 33 1.23 -8.99 -2.20
N VAL A 34 1.40 -7.68 -2.14
CA VAL A 34 0.38 -6.78 -1.59
C VAL A 34 -0.82 -6.72 -2.52
N LYS A 35 -0.60 -6.51 -3.82
CA LYS A 35 -1.69 -6.44 -4.82
C LYS A 35 -2.45 -7.75 -4.96
N SER A 36 -1.77 -8.87 -4.88
CA SER A 36 -2.41 -10.18 -4.99
C SER A 36 -3.14 -10.62 -3.71
N GLY A 37 -2.89 -9.93 -2.60
CA GLY A 37 -3.45 -10.32 -1.31
C GLY A 37 -2.69 -11.43 -0.60
N ALA A 38 -1.55 -11.85 -1.14
CA ALA A 38 -0.73 -12.91 -0.54
C ALA A 38 -0.05 -12.46 0.75
N TYR A 39 0.33 -11.17 0.83
CA TYR A 39 0.96 -10.63 2.02
C TYR A 39 -0.10 -10.20 3.03
N PRO A 40 -0.21 -10.88 4.20
CA PRO A 40 -1.35 -10.66 5.09
C PRO A 40 -1.31 -9.35 5.89
N LEU A 41 -0.13 -8.74 6.03
CA LEU A 41 0.02 -7.52 6.82
C LEU A 41 -0.10 -6.26 5.95
N SER A 42 -1.14 -6.19 5.16
CA SER A 42 -1.41 -5.04 4.29
C SER A 42 -2.83 -4.53 4.50
N ARG A 43 -3.03 -3.28 4.21
CA ARG A 43 -4.36 -2.67 4.28
C ARG A 43 -4.46 -1.55 3.25
N GLU A 44 -5.68 -1.26 2.86
CA GLU A 44 -5.96 -0.16 1.96
C GLU A 44 -6.02 1.15 2.73
N LEU A 45 -5.65 2.23 2.05
CA LEU A 45 -5.85 3.59 2.55
C LEU A 45 -7.10 4.13 1.87
N TYR A 46 -7.92 4.85 2.62
CA TYR A 46 -9.21 5.33 2.15
C TYR A 46 -9.32 6.84 2.25
N PHE A 47 -10.02 7.43 1.30
CA PHE A 47 -10.59 8.75 1.48
C PHE A 47 -12.03 8.58 1.95
N VAL A 48 -12.45 9.44 2.85
CA VAL A 48 -13.81 9.41 3.40
C VAL A 48 -14.51 10.72 3.05
N THR A 49 -15.69 10.61 2.46
CA THR A 49 -16.50 11.78 2.11
C THR A 49 -17.91 11.62 2.68
N ALA A 50 -18.61 12.74 2.88
CA ALA A 50 -19.99 12.72 3.33
C ALA A 50 -20.92 12.55 2.12
N GLY A 51 -21.07 11.30 1.67
CA GLY A 51 -21.83 10.98 0.46
C GLY A 51 -20.95 10.98 -0.79
N GLU A 52 -21.55 11.09 -1.96
CA GLU A 52 -20.80 11.11 -3.21
C GLU A 52 -19.92 12.36 -3.30
N PRO A 53 -18.64 12.21 -3.67
CA PRO A 53 -17.77 13.36 -3.81
C PRO A 53 -18.24 14.26 -4.97
N GLU A 54 -18.25 15.56 -4.74
CA GLU A 54 -18.68 16.55 -5.71
C GLU A 54 -17.71 17.73 -5.75
N GLY A 55 -17.71 18.45 -6.87
CA GLY A 55 -16.93 19.68 -7.03
C GLY A 55 -15.44 19.45 -6.85
N LEU A 56 -14.82 20.27 -6.03
CA LEU A 56 -13.37 20.24 -5.82
C LEU A 56 -12.89 18.93 -5.19
N ALA A 57 -13.69 18.35 -4.30
CA ALA A 57 -13.37 17.05 -3.69
C ALA A 57 -13.32 15.95 -4.75
N LYS A 58 -14.27 15.95 -5.67
CA LYS A 58 -14.30 14.99 -6.77
C LYS A 58 -13.09 15.17 -7.69
N GLU A 59 -12.76 16.40 -8.03
CA GLU A 59 -11.60 16.68 -8.88
C GLU A 59 -10.30 16.19 -8.25
N PHE A 60 -10.14 16.41 -6.95
CA PHE A 60 -8.97 15.94 -6.22
C PHE A 60 -8.88 14.41 -6.22
N LEU A 61 -9.99 13.73 -5.93
CA LEU A 61 -10.03 12.27 -5.93
C LEU A 61 -9.77 11.69 -7.32
N ASP A 62 -10.32 12.31 -8.36
CA ASP A 62 -10.07 11.89 -9.73
C ASP A 62 -8.59 12.02 -10.08
N PHE A 63 -7.93 13.08 -9.61
CA PHE A 63 -6.49 13.24 -9.80
C PHE A 63 -5.71 12.15 -9.06
N VAL A 64 -6.04 11.88 -7.80
CA VAL A 64 -5.35 10.86 -7.01
C VAL A 64 -5.45 9.48 -7.69
N LEU A 65 -6.60 9.17 -8.27
CA LEU A 65 -6.84 7.88 -8.93
C LEU A 65 -6.34 7.84 -10.38
N SER A 66 -5.87 8.98 -10.90
CA SER A 66 -5.30 9.05 -12.24
C SER A 66 -3.91 8.40 -12.29
N ALA A 67 -3.41 8.14 -13.50
CA ALA A 67 -2.07 7.58 -13.69
C ALA A 67 -0.99 8.46 -13.05
N GLU A 68 -1.12 9.80 -13.16
CA GLU A 68 -0.18 10.73 -12.53
C GLU A 68 -0.22 10.65 -11.02
N GLY A 69 -1.43 10.64 -10.44
CA GLY A 69 -1.61 10.54 -8.99
C GLY A 69 -1.05 9.22 -8.46
N GLN A 70 -1.31 8.12 -9.13
CA GLN A 70 -0.83 6.81 -8.72
C GLN A 70 0.69 6.70 -8.85
N LYS A 71 1.30 7.39 -9.79
CA LYS A 71 2.76 7.46 -9.89
C LYS A 71 3.36 8.15 -8.67
N ILE A 72 2.73 9.23 -8.21
CA ILE A 72 3.15 9.92 -6.99
C ILE A 72 3.03 9.00 -5.77
N VAL A 73 1.95 8.24 -5.69
CA VAL A 73 1.74 7.25 -4.63
C VAL A 73 2.91 6.25 -4.59
N GLU A 74 3.30 5.73 -5.73
CA GLU A 74 4.42 4.80 -5.83
C GLU A 74 5.75 5.46 -5.44
N GLU A 75 5.98 6.69 -5.86
CA GLU A 75 7.19 7.46 -5.54
C GLU A 75 7.34 7.70 -4.03
N GLN A 76 6.22 7.77 -3.31
CA GLN A 76 6.21 7.95 -1.86
C GLN A 76 6.33 6.63 -1.09
N GLY A 77 6.52 5.51 -1.77
CA GLY A 77 6.74 4.22 -1.14
C GLY A 77 5.46 3.43 -0.84
N PHE A 78 4.32 3.86 -1.38
CA PHE A 78 3.06 3.14 -1.24
C PHE A 78 2.76 2.31 -2.49
N VAL A 79 1.83 1.40 -2.37
CA VAL A 79 1.43 0.55 -3.50
C VAL A 79 0.24 1.20 -4.21
N SER A 80 0.34 1.37 -5.52
CA SER A 80 -0.76 1.91 -6.34
C SER A 80 -1.89 0.88 -6.49
N ILE A 81 -3.05 1.38 -6.84
CA ILE A 81 -4.20 0.51 -7.12
C ILE A 81 -4.12 -0.13 -8.50
#